data_b2d8761bd972a974ca1ee461c0c469d4
#
_entry.id   b2d8761bd972a974ca1ee461c0c469d4
#
_cell.length_a   1.000
_cell.length_b   1.000
_cell.length_c   1.000
_cell.angle_alpha   90.00
_cell.angle_beta   90.00
_cell.angle_gamma   90.00
#
_symmetry.space_group_name_H-M   'P 1'
#
loop_
_entity.id
_entity.type
_entity.pdbx_description
1 polymer ?
#
loop_
_entity_poly.entity_id
_entity_poly.type
_entity_poly.pdbx_seq_one_letter_code
_entity_poly.pdbx_strand_id
1 'polypeptide(L)'
;AENIIRDELMEARPTYGWIGEESDAEEGKDPTRRWIVDPLDGTTNFLHGLPHWAVSIALEHKGEIISGVIYDPCKDEMFLAEKGIGAWMNETRLRVSARHSIADSLYATGIPFSGRIEDLPETIGDLERLMPICSGVRRYGAAALDLAYVAAGRYEGYWERNLNNWDIAAGVIIAREAGAMVESISTNGDPLLDGNIIAASEVQFNKFAKIIRN
;
A
#
# COMPACT_ATOMS: atom_id res chain seq x y z
N ALA A 1 -13.59 -13.91 5.51
CA ALA A 1 -13.80 -12.62 4.80
C ALA A 1 -13.66 -12.83 3.29
N GLU A 2 -12.56 -13.45 2.81
CA GLU A 2 -12.25 -13.57 1.38
C GLU A 2 -13.40 -14.19 0.56
N ASN A 3 -13.98 -15.31 0.97
CA ASN A 3 -15.07 -15.96 0.23
C ASN A 3 -16.26 -15.03 -0.03
N ILE A 4 -16.64 -14.22 0.96
CA ILE A 4 -17.76 -13.27 0.82
C ILE A 4 -17.40 -12.19 -0.21
N ILE A 5 -16.19 -11.61 -0.12
CA ILE A 5 -15.69 -10.60 -1.06
C ILE A 5 -15.64 -11.18 -2.48
N ARG A 6 -15.13 -12.40 -2.59
CA ARG A 6 -15.02 -13.09 -3.87
C ARG A 6 -16.40 -13.35 -4.49
N ASP A 7 -17.34 -13.89 -3.72
CA ASP A 7 -18.69 -14.20 -4.22
C ASP A 7 -19.35 -12.94 -4.79
N GLU A 8 -19.32 -11.83 -4.06
CA GLU A 8 -19.90 -10.54 -4.50
C GLU A 8 -19.19 -9.96 -5.74
N LEU A 9 -17.85 -9.98 -5.76
CA LEU A 9 -17.10 -9.45 -6.90
C LEU A 9 -17.24 -10.30 -8.16
N MET A 10 -17.26 -11.63 -8.00
CA MET A 10 -17.43 -12.56 -9.12
C MET A 10 -18.87 -12.64 -9.61
N GLU A 11 -19.88 -12.41 -8.76
CA GLU A 11 -21.26 -12.21 -9.20
C GLU A 11 -21.37 -10.95 -10.08
N ALA A 12 -20.77 -9.85 -9.62
CA ALA A 12 -20.78 -8.59 -10.38
C ALA A 12 -19.97 -8.65 -11.69
N ARG A 13 -18.88 -9.42 -11.73
CA ARG A 13 -17.93 -9.52 -12.86
C ARG A 13 -17.44 -10.95 -13.05
N PRO A 14 -18.30 -11.87 -13.53
CA PRO A 14 -18.01 -13.31 -13.55
C PRO A 14 -16.93 -13.75 -14.55
N THR A 15 -16.41 -12.83 -15.36
CA THR A 15 -15.37 -13.11 -16.36
C THR A 15 -13.97 -12.71 -15.92
N TYR A 16 -13.85 -11.96 -14.80
CA TYR A 16 -12.55 -11.45 -14.35
C TYR A 16 -11.75 -12.56 -13.65
N GLY A 17 -10.43 -12.44 -13.68
CA GLY A 17 -9.54 -13.27 -12.90
C GLY A 17 -9.51 -12.86 -11.42
N TRP A 18 -8.84 -13.66 -10.60
CA TRP A 18 -8.73 -13.50 -9.16
C TRP A 18 -7.30 -13.74 -8.67
N ILE A 19 -6.83 -12.89 -7.77
CA ILE A 19 -5.68 -13.10 -6.91
C ILE A 19 -6.10 -12.71 -5.48
N GLY A 20 -6.06 -13.64 -4.56
CA GLY A 20 -6.33 -13.42 -3.15
C GLY A 20 -5.18 -13.89 -2.28
N GLU A 21 -5.06 -13.37 -1.06
CA GLU A 21 -4.06 -13.84 -0.09
C GLU A 21 -4.34 -15.27 0.40
N GLU A 22 -5.62 -15.61 0.62
CA GLU A 22 -6.07 -16.84 1.26
C GLU A 22 -6.37 -17.98 0.25
N SER A 23 -6.36 -17.68 -1.05
CA SER A 23 -6.72 -18.64 -2.11
C SER A 23 -5.78 -18.58 -3.29
N ASP A 24 -5.74 -19.67 -4.06
CA ASP A 24 -4.96 -19.75 -5.29
C ASP A 24 -5.47 -18.73 -6.33
N ALA A 25 -4.55 -18.21 -7.14
CA ALA A 25 -4.86 -17.35 -8.25
C ALA A 25 -5.66 -18.09 -9.33
N GLU A 26 -6.67 -17.44 -9.89
CA GLU A 26 -7.51 -18.00 -10.96
C GLU A 26 -7.55 -17.08 -12.18
N GLU A 27 -7.32 -17.66 -13.34
CA GLU A 27 -7.49 -16.94 -14.59
C GLU A 27 -8.97 -16.80 -14.96
N GLY A 28 -9.39 -15.58 -15.27
CA GLY A 28 -10.74 -15.32 -15.75
C GLY A 28 -10.91 -15.62 -17.24
N LYS A 29 -12.16 -15.65 -17.70
CA LYS A 29 -12.47 -15.71 -19.15
C LYS A 29 -12.03 -14.44 -19.89
N ASP A 30 -11.97 -13.31 -19.19
CA ASP A 30 -11.33 -12.07 -19.63
C ASP A 30 -9.90 -12.03 -19.07
N PRO A 31 -8.88 -12.39 -19.88
CA PRO A 31 -7.49 -12.45 -19.39
C PRO A 31 -6.90 -11.06 -19.15
N THR A 32 -7.64 -10.01 -19.44
CA THR A 32 -7.16 -8.62 -19.30
C THR A 32 -7.51 -7.99 -17.98
N ARG A 33 -8.42 -8.61 -17.20
CA ARG A 33 -8.91 -8.05 -15.93
C ARG A 33 -8.86 -9.08 -14.82
N ARG A 34 -8.42 -8.65 -13.64
CA ARG A 34 -8.46 -9.47 -12.43
C ARG A 34 -8.60 -8.63 -11.17
N TRP A 35 -9.26 -9.20 -10.19
CA TRP A 35 -9.30 -8.68 -8.84
C TRP A 35 -8.03 -9.08 -8.09
N ILE A 36 -7.51 -8.19 -7.27
CA ILE A 36 -6.38 -8.44 -6.36
C ILE A 36 -6.86 -8.04 -4.97
N VAL A 37 -6.90 -9.01 -4.03
CA VAL A 37 -7.60 -8.85 -2.75
C VAL A 37 -6.75 -9.34 -1.60
N ASP A 38 -6.61 -8.49 -0.59
CA ASP A 38 -6.22 -8.86 0.76
C ASP A 38 -7.46 -8.68 1.66
N PRO A 39 -8.02 -9.78 2.16
CA PRO A 39 -9.22 -9.72 2.99
C PRO A 39 -8.97 -9.18 4.40
N LEU A 40 -7.70 -9.15 4.84
CA LEU A 40 -7.32 -8.75 6.20
C LEU A 40 -5.84 -8.33 6.29
N ASP A 41 -5.46 -7.21 5.66
CA ASP A 41 -4.14 -6.61 5.88
C ASP A 41 -3.97 -6.20 7.35
N GLY A 42 -2.87 -6.64 7.96
CA GLY A 42 -2.63 -6.47 9.38
C GLY A 42 -3.16 -7.62 10.23
N THR A 43 -3.11 -8.86 9.74
CA THR A 43 -3.55 -10.09 10.42
C THR A 43 -3.02 -10.21 11.86
N THR A 44 -1.75 -9.91 12.08
CA THR A 44 -1.14 -9.92 13.43
C THR A 44 -1.84 -8.92 14.36
N ASN A 45 -2.12 -7.72 13.88
CA ASN A 45 -2.85 -6.71 14.66
C ASN A 45 -4.25 -7.20 15.03
N PHE A 46 -4.97 -7.75 14.06
CA PHE A 46 -6.31 -8.30 14.27
C PHE A 46 -6.31 -9.40 15.34
N LEU A 47 -5.39 -10.37 15.23
CA LEU A 47 -5.26 -11.48 16.20
C LEU A 47 -4.94 -11.02 17.61
N HIS A 48 -4.23 -9.90 17.76
CA HIS A 48 -3.90 -9.29 19.05
C HIS A 48 -4.91 -8.25 19.53
N GLY A 49 -6.03 -8.04 18.79
CA GLY A 49 -7.05 -7.06 19.16
C GLY A 49 -6.60 -5.59 19.00
N LEU A 50 -5.58 -5.34 18.20
CA LEU A 50 -5.13 -3.97 17.89
C LEU A 50 -6.04 -3.39 16.79
N PRO A 51 -6.60 -2.17 16.99
CA PRO A 51 -7.56 -1.58 16.04
C PRO A 51 -6.85 -0.90 14.84
N HIS A 52 -6.05 -1.68 14.10
CA HIS A 52 -5.31 -1.20 12.92
C HIS A 52 -5.11 -2.33 11.92
N TRP A 53 -6.08 -2.51 11.06
CA TRP A 53 -6.12 -3.50 9.99
C TRP A 53 -7.15 -3.06 8.95
N ALA A 54 -7.09 -3.61 7.74
CA ALA A 54 -7.97 -3.20 6.65
C ALA A 54 -8.34 -4.35 5.72
N VAL A 55 -9.39 -4.14 4.92
CA VAL A 55 -9.68 -4.87 3.69
C VAL A 55 -9.09 -4.08 2.52
N SER A 56 -8.35 -4.73 1.63
CA SER A 56 -7.74 -4.14 0.45
C SER A 56 -8.24 -4.85 -0.81
N ILE A 57 -8.80 -4.09 -1.76
CA ILE A 57 -9.35 -4.62 -3.02
C ILE A 57 -8.85 -3.73 -4.16
N ALA A 58 -8.22 -4.33 -5.17
CA ALA A 58 -7.82 -3.63 -6.38
C ALA A 58 -8.36 -4.31 -7.64
N LEU A 59 -8.56 -3.54 -8.68
CA LEU A 59 -8.85 -4.01 -10.03
C LEU A 59 -7.68 -3.70 -10.95
N GLU A 60 -7.10 -4.76 -11.52
CA GLU A 60 -6.11 -4.65 -12.58
C GLU A 60 -6.77 -4.77 -13.94
N HIS A 61 -6.30 -3.98 -14.91
CA HIS A 61 -6.62 -4.11 -16.33
C HIS A 61 -5.35 -4.01 -17.17
N LYS A 62 -5.01 -5.08 -17.88
CA LYS A 62 -3.83 -5.17 -18.76
C LYS A 62 -2.51 -4.85 -18.06
N GLY A 63 -2.34 -5.36 -16.86
CA GLY A 63 -1.13 -5.15 -16.05
C GLY A 63 -1.07 -3.81 -15.32
N GLU A 64 -2.14 -3.02 -15.33
CA GLU A 64 -2.21 -1.74 -14.66
C GLU A 64 -3.35 -1.70 -13.65
N ILE A 65 -3.10 -1.22 -12.44
CA ILE A 65 -4.15 -1.03 -11.43
C ILE A 65 -4.98 0.20 -11.82
N ILE A 66 -6.28 0.00 -12.02
CA ILE A 66 -7.21 1.03 -12.48
C ILE A 66 -8.20 1.49 -11.41
N SER A 67 -8.41 0.69 -10.37
CA SER A 67 -9.25 1.05 -9.24
C SER A 67 -8.75 0.37 -7.97
N GLY A 68 -8.97 1.00 -6.82
CA GLY A 68 -8.58 0.46 -5.53
C GLY A 68 -9.48 0.98 -4.42
N VAL A 69 -9.74 0.10 -3.44
CA VAL A 69 -10.47 0.39 -2.21
C VAL A 69 -9.69 -0.20 -1.03
N ILE A 70 -9.50 0.60 0.02
CA ILE A 70 -8.99 0.16 1.31
C ILE A 70 -10.00 0.61 2.36
N TYR A 71 -10.48 -0.32 3.19
CA TYR A 71 -11.43 0.01 4.25
C TYR A 71 -10.85 -0.38 5.62
N ASP A 72 -10.69 0.62 6.47
CA ASP A 72 -10.38 0.46 7.90
C ASP A 72 -11.69 0.44 8.71
N PRO A 73 -12.18 -0.74 9.11
CA PRO A 73 -13.45 -0.83 9.83
C PRO A 73 -13.37 -0.36 11.29
N CYS A 74 -12.15 -0.23 11.84
CA CYS A 74 -11.98 0.24 13.22
C CYS A 74 -12.17 1.76 13.32
N LYS A 75 -11.91 2.48 12.23
CA LYS A 75 -12.03 3.94 12.15
C LYS A 75 -13.16 4.42 11.25
N ASP A 76 -13.82 3.48 10.56
CA ASP A 76 -14.83 3.77 9.53
C ASP A 76 -14.27 4.70 8.44
N GLU A 77 -13.03 4.42 8.00
CA GLU A 77 -12.35 5.15 6.95
C GLU A 77 -12.26 4.28 5.69
N MET A 78 -12.95 4.68 4.63
CA MET A 78 -12.90 4.05 3.32
C MET A 78 -12.11 4.92 2.36
N PHE A 79 -10.94 4.44 1.96
CA PHE A 79 -10.09 5.05 0.95
C PHE A 79 -10.40 4.42 -0.40
N LEU A 80 -10.59 5.23 -1.42
CA LEU A 80 -10.88 4.75 -2.77
C LEU A 80 -10.24 5.63 -3.83
N ALA A 81 -9.90 5.02 -4.98
CA ALA A 81 -9.44 5.74 -6.15
C ALA A 81 -9.83 5.02 -7.44
N GLU A 82 -9.98 5.81 -8.49
CA GLU A 82 -10.08 5.35 -9.88
C GLU A 82 -9.10 6.14 -10.73
N LYS A 83 -8.42 5.46 -11.65
CA LYS A 83 -7.38 6.03 -12.51
C LYS A 83 -7.86 7.26 -13.27
N GLY A 84 -7.16 8.38 -13.11
CA GLY A 84 -7.46 9.67 -13.75
C GLY A 84 -8.62 10.43 -13.14
N ILE A 85 -9.27 9.89 -12.09
CA ILE A 85 -10.40 10.55 -11.43
C ILE A 85 -9.94 11.21 -10.13
N GLY A 86 -9.04 10.56 -9.39
CA GLY A 86 -8.51 11.02 -8.11
C GLY A 86 -8.73 10.02 -6.99
N ALA A 87 -8.39 10.42 -5.76
CA ALA A 87 -8.55 9.60 -4.57
C ALA A 87 -9.40 10.31 -3.51
N TRP A 88 -10.16 9.53 -2.72
CA TRP A 88 -11.03 10.01 -1.64
C TRP A 88 -10.89 9.14 -0.40
N MET A 89 -11.15 9.76 0.74
CA MET A 89 -11.44 9.09 2.01
C MET A 89 -12.87 9.47 2.40
N ASN A 90 -13.76 8.50 2.42
CA ASN A 90 -15.20 8.75 2.55
C ASN A 90 -15.64 9.79 1.48
N GLU A 91 -16.12 10.96 1.90
CA GLU A 91 -16.55 12.03 0.99
C GLU A 91 -15.45 13.11 0.75
N THR A 92 -14.26 12.95 1.37
CA THR A 92 -13.19 13.94 1.31
C THR A 92 -12.17 13.59 0.26
N ARG A 93 -11.90 14.48 -0.69
CA ARG A 93 -10.85 14.29 -1.69
C ARG A 93 -9.47 14.33 -1.04
N LEU A 94 -8.66 13.32 -1.34
CA LEU A 94 -7.31 13.18 -0.80
C LEU A 94 -6.28 14.01 -1.56
N ARG A 95 -5.26 14.42 -0.84
CA ARG A 95 -4.03 15.00 -1.36
C ARG A 95 -2.89 14.64 -0.42
N VAL A 96 -1.75 14.29 -1.00
CA VAL A 96 -0.51 14.08 -0.25
C VAL A 96 -0.06 15.33 0.48
N SER A 97 0.77 15.15 1.49
CA SER A 97 1.36 16.25 2.27
C SER A 97 2.20 17.19 1.40
N ALA A 98 2.09 18.49 1.67
CA ALA A 98 2.92 19.53 1.06
C ALA A 98 4.15 19.91 1.92
N ARG A 99 4.49 19.15 2.98
CA ARG A 99 5.68 19.42 3.80
C ARG A 99 6.96 19.17 3.01
N HIS A 100 7.88 20.15 3.05
CA HIS A 100 9.15 20.10 2.33
C HIS A 100 10.35 19.67 3.19
N SER A 101 10.24 19.83 4.52
CA SER A 101 11.31 19.56 5.47
C SER A 101 11.28 18.11 5.93
N ILE A 102 12.37 17.36 5.75
CA ILE A 102 12.49 16.01 6.29
C ILE A 102 12.41 16.04 7.83
N ALA A 103 12.98 17.04 8.46
CA ALA A 103 12.97 17.16 9.93
C ALA A 103 11.56 17.27 10.54
N ASP A 104 10.60 17.81 9.77
CA ASP A 104 9.20 17.95 10.17
C ASP A 104 8.31 16.81 9.62
N SER A 105 8.92 15.82 8.94
CA SER A 105 8.20 14.76 8.25
C SER A 105 8.06 13.52 9.10
N LEU A 106 6.92 12.85 8.94
CA LEU A 106 6.60 11.57 9.54
C LEU A 106 6.58 10.49 8.45
N TYR A 107 7.31 9.41 8.69
CA TYR A 107 7.40 8.29 7.76
C TYR A 107 6.83 7.01 8.37
N ALA A 108 6.48 6.04 7.53
CA ALA A 108 6.10 4.71 7.98
C ALA A 108 6.88 3.62 7.23
N THR A 109 7.01 2.45 7.86
CA THR A 109 7.67 1.28 7.28
C THR A 109 7.14 0.00 7.91
N GLY A 110 7.34 -1.12 7.21
CA GLY A 110 7.32 -2.44 7.82
C GLY A 110 8.68 -2.84 8.36
N ILE A 111 8.67 -3.76 9.31
CA ILE A 111 9.89 -4.35 9.87
C ILE A 111 9.79 -5.86 9.70
N PRO A 112 10.82 -6.53 9.16
CA PRO A 112 10.85 -7.98 9.06
C PRO A 112 10.53 -8.66 10.39
N PHE A 113 9.86 -9.80 10.30
CA PHE A 113 9.43 -10.58 11.46
C PHE A 113 9.84 -12.05 11.30
N SER A 114 9.57 -12.88 12.31
CA SER A 114 9.94 -14.30 12.30
C SER A 114 9.49 -14.99 11.00
N GLY A 115 10.45 -15.57 10.26
CA GLY A 115 10.24 -16.17 8.95
C GLY A 115 10.46 -15.23 7.74
N ARG A 116 10.73 -13.94 7.96
CA ARG A 116 11.03 -12.94 6.91
C ARG A 116 12.14 -12.01 7.41
N ILE A 117 13.34 -12.54 7.65
CA ILE A 117 14.46 -11.79 8.25
C ILE A 117 15.58 -11.44 7.26
N GLU A 118 15.43 -11.81 5.99
CA GLU A 118 16.45 -11.62 4.96
C GLU A 118 16.80 -10.14 4.77
N ASP A 119 15.80 -9.26 4.82
CA ASP A 119 15.98 -7.81 4.65
C ASP A 119 16.19 -7.04 5.97
N LEU A 120 16.43 -7.75 7.08
CA LEU A 120 16.62 -7.08 8.37
C LEU A 120 17.81 -6.12 8.37
N PRO A 121 18.99 -6.46 7.80
CA PRO A 121 20.12 -5.54 7.75
C PRO A 121 19.81 -4.26 6.97
N GLU A 122 19.16 -4.37 5.81
CA GLU A 122 18.75 -3.25 4.96
C GLU A 122 17.75 -2.36 5.69
N THR A 123 16.74 -2.97 6.32
CA THR A 123 15.72 -2.24 7.09
C THR A 123 16.31 -1.48 8.27
N ILE A 124 17.24 -2.08 9.00
CA ILE A 124 17.96 -1.40 10.09
C ILE A 124 18.80 -0.25 9.56
N GLY A 125 19.52 -0.45 8.45
CA GLY A 125 20.30 0.60 7.79
C GLY A 125 19.42 1.78 7.31
N ASP A 126 18.23 1.52 6.78
CA ASP A 126 17.27 2.57 6.43
C ASP A 126 16.85 3.39 7.66
N LEU A 127 16.53 2.71 8.75
CA LEU A 127 16.15 3.37 10.01
C LEU A 127 17.31 4.20 10.58
N GLU A 128 18.55 3.68 10.57
CA GLU A 128 19.74 4.40 11.02
C GLU A 128 19.98 5.69 10.22
N ARG A 129 19.68 5.69 8.92
CA ARG A 129 19.83 6.87 8.06
C ARG A 129 18.70 7.88 8.23
N LEU A 130 17.45 7.41 8.42
CA LEU A 130 16.27 8.28 8.41
C LEU A 130 15.90 8.83 9.78
N MET A 131 15.93 8.00 10.84
CA MET A 131 15.48 8.39 12.19
C MET A 131 16.17 9.64 12.76
N PRO A 132 17.48 9.86 12.57
CA PRO A 132 18.16 11.04 13.13
C PRO A 132 17.74 12.37 12.51
N ILE A 133 17.08 12.34 11.34
CA ILE A 133 16.81 13.53 10.52
C ILE A 133 15.33 13.82 10.29
N CYS A 134 14.42 12.96 10.75
CA CYS A 134 12.96 13.12 10.60
C CYS A 134 12.25 13.30 11.95
N SER A 135 10.98 13.70 11.92
CA SER A 135 10.13 13.79 13.13
C SER A 135 9.85 12.44 13.77
N GLY A 136 9.91 11.38 13.00
CA GLY A 136 9.72 10.02 13.49
C GLY A 136 9.34 9.02 12.41
N VAL A 137 9.40 7.74 12.77
CA VAL A 137 8.98 6.61 11.95
C VAL A 137 7.89 5.84 12.67
N ARG A 138 6.90 5.36 11.93
CA ARG A 138 5.83 4.51 12.43
C ARG A 138 5.97 3.10 11.85
N ARG A 139 5.64 2.12 12.66
CA ARG A 139 5.52 0.72 12.27
C ARG A 139 4.19 0.20 12.80
N TYR A 140 3.13 0.39 12.02
CA TYR A 140 1.79 -0.02 12.43
C TYR A 140 1.40 -1.41 11.94
N GLY A 141 2.05 -1.95 10.88
CA GLY A 141 1.92 -3.32 10.44
C GLY A 141 0.66 -3.61 9.63
N ALA A 142 0.26 -2.66 8.79
CA ALA A 142 -0.76 -2.78 7.77
C ALA A 142 -0.35 -1.93 6.56
N ALA A 143 0.25 -2.57 5.56
CA ALA A 143 0.87 -1.90 4.41
C ALA A 143 -0.15 -1.10 3.58
N ALA A 144 -1.36 -1.64 3.42
CA ALA A 144 -2.45 -0.96 2.73
C ALA A 144 -2.81 0.36 3.43
N LEU A 145 -2.92 0.36 4.78
CA LEU A 145 -3.20 1.57 5.54
C LEU A 145 -2.03 2.56 5.52
N ASP A 146 -0.79 2.09 5.55
CA ASP A 146 0.38 2.96 5.47
C ASP A 146 0.41 3.74 4.14
N LEU A 147 0.10 3.08 3.00
CA LEU A 147 -0.06 3.73 1.69
C LEU A 147 -1.27 4.70 1.66
N ALA A 148 -2.41 4.29 2.22
CA ALA A 148 -3.58 5.15 2.34
C ALA A 148 -3.30 6.41 3.17
N TYR A 149 -2.45 6.29 4.20
CA TYR A 149 -2.06 7.43 5.03
C TYR A 149 -1.06 8.35 4.33
N VAL A 150 -0.21 7.85 3.42
CA VAL A 150 0.55 8.72 2.51
C VAL A 150 -0.40 9.50 1.62
N ALA A 151 -1.40 8.84 1.02
CA ALA A 151 -2.40 9.49 0.17
C ALA A 151 -3.20 10.58 0.91
N ALA A 152 -3.48 10.36 2.20
CA ALA A 152 -4.19 11.30 3.07
C ALA A 152 -3.29 12.43 3.63
N GLY A 153 -2.00 12.43 3.31
CA GLY A 153 -1.04 13.42 3.83
C GLY A 153 -0.77 13.31 5.34
N ARG A 154 -1.08 12.14 5.93
CA ARG A 154 -0.76 11.81 7.32
C ARG A 154 0.70 11.43 7.48
N TYR A 155 1.28 10.80 6.44
CA TYR A 155 2.71 10.52 6.30
C TYR A 155 3.26 11.27 5.09
N GLU A 156 4.51 11.67 5.15
CA GLU A 156 5.24 12.22 4.01
C GLU A 156 5.81 11.13 3.12
N GLY A 157 6.03 9.94 3.67
CA GLY A 157 6.46 8.79 2.89
C GLY A 157 6.33 7.47 3.64
N TYR A 158 6.39 6.40 2.86
CA TYR A 158 6.35 5.02 3.29
C TYR A 158 7.31 4.18 2.46
N TRP A 159 7.96 3.19 3.07
CA TRP A 159 8.74 2.18 2.36
C TRP A 159 8.65 0.83 3.06
N GLU A 160 8.68 -0.23 2.29
CA GLU A 160 8.73 -1.60 2.80
C GLU A 160 9.26 -2.54 1.73
N ARG A 161 9.78 -3.70 2.14
CA ARG A 161 10.32 -4.76 1.28
C ARG A 161 9.54 -6.04 1.45
N ASN A 162 9.65 -6.93 0.43
CA ASN A 162 9.08 -8.28 0.45
C ASN A 162 7.57 -8.34 0.70
N LEU A 163 6.83 -7.39 0.16
CA LEU A 163 5.37 -7.39 0.16
C LEU A 163 4.82 -8.22 -1.01
N ASN A 164 3.61 -8.72 -0.84
CA ASN A 164 2.88 -9.29 -1.94
C ASN A 164 2.09 -8.20 -2.68
N ASN A 165 1.63 -8.52 -3.89
CA ASN A 165 0.86 -7.55 -4.68
C ASN A 165 -0.50 -7.20 -4.03
N TRP A 166 -1.14 -8.13 -3.31
CA TRP A 166 -2.40 -7.85 -2.61
C TRP A 166 -2.24 -6.88 -1.45
N ASP A 167 -1.06 -6.85 -0.80
CA ASP A 167 -0.75 -5.90 0.29
C ASP A 167 -0.75 -4.44 -0.20
N ILE A 168 -0.40 -4.21 -1.48
CA ILE A 168 -0.07 -2.87 -1.98
C ILE A 168 -0.89 -2.40 -3.19
N ALA A 169 -1.52 -3.29 -3.96
CA ALA A 169 -2.14 -2.91 -5.24
C ALA A 169 -3.16 -1.76 -5.10
N ALA A 170 -4.08 -1.85 -4.14
CA ALA A 170 -5.04 -0.78 -3.90
C ALA A 170 -4.37 0.50 -3.39
N GLY A 171 -3.40 0.36 -2.47
CA GLY A 171 -2.64 1.49 -1.93
C GLY A 171 -1.85 2.25 -2.98
N VAL A 172 -1.27 1.54 -3.96
CA VAL A 172 -0.51 2.14 -5.07
C VAL A 172 -1.36 3.12 -5.87
N ILE A 173 -2.56 2.70 -6.31
CA ILE A 173 -3.41 3.62 -7.09
C ILE A 173 -3.97 4.75 -6.22
N ILE A 174 -4.36 4.48 -4.98
CA ILE A 174 -4.86 5.51 -4.05
C ILE A 174 -3.78 6.58 -3.81
N ALA A 175 -2.54 6.16 -3.56
CA ALA A 175 -1.43 7.08 -3.36
C ALA A 175 -1.11 7.89 -4.62
N ARG A 176 -1.03 7.25 -5.80
CA ARG A 176 -0.78 7.92 -7.09
C ARG A 176 -1.86 8.95 -7.42
N GLU A 177 -3.13 8.60 -7.28
CA GLU A 177 -4.26 9.50 -7.56
C GLU A 177 -4.40 10.64 -6.54
N ALA A 178 -3.81 10.50 -5.35
CA ALA A 178 -3.66 11.57 -4.38
C ALA A 178 -2.45 12.49 -4.66
N GLY A 179 -1.58 12.14 -5.62
CA GLY A 179 -0.40 12.90 -6.02
C GLY A 179 0.91 12.42 -5.41
N ALA A 180 0.98 11.18 -4.89
CA ALA A 180 2.24 10.57 -4.50
C ALA A 180 3.02 10.04 -5.72
N MET A 181 4.34 10.09 -5.64
CA MET A 181 5.21 9.24 -6.43
C MET A 181 5.32 7.88 -5.74
N VAL A 182 5.12 6.81 -6.50
CA VAL A 182 5.21 5.43 -6.02
C VAL A 182 6.04 4.62 -7.00
N GLU A 183 7.17 4.12 -6.51
CA GLU A 183 8.15 3.33 -7.28
C GLU A 183 8.60 2.10 -6.49
N SER A 184 9.34 1.20 -7.15
CA SER A 184 10.12 0.20 -6.41
C SER A 184 11.33 0.85 -5.72
N ILE A 185 11.73 0.30 -4.57
CA ILE A 185 13.03 0.62 -3.95
C ILE A 185 14.15 0.26 -4.92
N SER A 186 14.01 -0.85 -5.65
CA SER A 186 14.96 -1.26 -6.68
C SER A 186 14.88 -0.34 -7.90
N THR A 187 16.02 0.11 -8.38
CA THR A 187 16.07 0.96 -9.59
C THR A 187 15.52 0.19 -10.79
N ASN A 188 14.53 0.76 -11.48
CA ASN A 188 13.81 0.15 -12.60
C ASN A 188 12.95 -1.09 -12.25
N GLY A 189 12.65 -1.33 -10.98
CA GLY A 189 11.70 -2.36 -10.55
C GLY A 189 10.24 -1.89 -10.67
N ASP A 190 9.32 -2.85 -10.55
CA ASP A 190 7.88 -2.61 -10.39
C ASP A 190 7.48 -3.12 -9.00
N PRO A 191 6.99 -2.26 -8.09
CA PRO A 191 6.64 -2.68 -6.74
C PRO A 191 5.58 -3.79 -6.69
N LEU A 192 4.71 -3.86 -7.70
CA LEU A 192 3.70 -4.94 -7.78
C LEU A 192 4.30 -6.30 -8.15
N LEU A 193 5.52 -6.32 -8.73
CA LEU A 193 6.21 -7.55 -9.13
C LEU A 193 7.31 -7.95 -8.14
N ASP A 194 8.04 -6.98 -7.60
CA ASP A 194 9.20 -7.25 -6.73
C ASP A 194 8.90 -7.08 -5.23
N GLY A 195 7.72 -6.55 -4.88
CA GLY A 195 7.30 -6.38 -3.49
C GLY A 195 8.07 -5.31 -2.71
N ASN A 196 8.90 -4.50 -3.38
CA ASN A 196 9.74 -3.49 -2.76
C ASN A 196 9.20 -2.10 -3.09
N ILE A 197 8.56 -1.43 -2.15
CA ILE A 197 7.85 -0.19 -2.42
C ILE A 197 8.46 0.99 -1.69
N ILE A 198 8.48 2.14 -2.37
CA ILE A 198 8.68 3.46 -1.78
C ILE A 198 7.62 4.41 -2.33
N ALA A 199 6.92 5.08 -1.43
CA ALA A 199 5.89 6.06 -1.74
C ALA A 199 6.11 7.34 -0.95
N ALA A 200 6.00 8.49 -1.59
CA ALA A 200 6.10 9.78 -0.91
C ALA A 200 5.41 10.88 -1.71
N SER A 201 5.12 12.01 -1.06
CA SER A 201 4.70 13.22 -1.77
C SER A 201 5.78 13.65 -2.77
N GLU A 202 5.38 14.23 -3.91
CA GLU A 202 6.29 14.66 -4.96
C GLU A 202 7.43 15.55 -4.43
N VAL A 203 7.12 16.43 -3.48
CA VAL A 203 8.09 17.36 -2.90
C VAL A 203 9.17 16.68 -2.03
N GLN A 204 8.89 15.49 -1.52
CA GLN A 204 9.79 14.72 -0.67
C GLN A 204 10.48 13.57 -1.40
N PHE A 205 9.87 13.03 -2.45
CA PHE A 205 10.23 11.74 -3.05
C PHE A 205 11.72 11.61 -3.36
N ASN A 206 12.29 12.55 -4.11
CA ASN A 206 13.70 12.44 -4.54
C ASN A 206 14.68 12.41 -3.37
N LYS A 207 14.42 13.18 -2.31
CA LYS A 207 15.26 13.20 -1.11
C LYS A 207 15.10 11.90 -0.30
N PHE A 208 13.85 11.48 -0.12
CA PHE A 208 13.52 10.28 0.61
C PHE A 208 14.06 9.03 -0.10
N ALA A 209 13.79 8.88 -1.40
CA ALA A 209 14.29 7.77 -2.20
C ALA A 209 15.82 7.66 -2.16
N LYS A 210 16.55 8.79 -2.17
CA LYS A 210 18.01 8.79 -2.03
C LYS A 210 18.48 8.24 -0.68
N ILE A 211 17.72 8.46 0.41
CA ILE A 211 18.07 7.96 1.73
C ILE A 211 17.85 6.44 1.81
N ILE A 212 16.74 5.96 1.24
CA ILE A 212 16.35 4.55 1.31
C ILE A 212 17.15 3.67 0.32
N ARG A 213 17.53 4.20 -0.85
CA ARG A 213 18.27 3.46 -1.89
C ARG A 213 19.80 3.45 -1.71
N ASN A 214 20.33 4.13 -0.69
CA ASN A 214 21.75 4.11 -0.33
C ASN A 214 21.99 3.01 0.71
#